data_c605527db3991b594470fcf2152a4500
#
_entry.id   c605527db3991b594470fcf2152a4500
#
_cell.length_a   1.000
_cell.length_b   1.000
_cell.length_c   1.000
_cell.angle_alpha   90.00
_cell.angle_beta   90.00
_cell.angle_gamma   90.00
#
_symmetry.space_group_name_H-M   'P 1'
#
loop_
_entity.id
_entity.type
_entity.pdbx_description
1 polymer ?
#
loop_
_entity_poly.entity_id
_entity_poly.type
_entity_poly.pdbx_seq_one_letter_code
_entity_poly.pdbx_strand_id
1 'polypeptide(L)'
;MTPDWMLPPISPAAPGPLYEQIVEGFKKEISEGRLAPGTPLPSFRALAEQLLVSVITVKRAYEELERDGIVCRKQGLGTFVAERGSDRSRLVKANEARELMTRAVKEAREAGLSDRQISELFKDTLQSKPPQP
;
A
#
# COMPACT_ATOMS: atom_id res chain seq x y z
N MET A 1 -12.48 -15.50 15.17
CA MET A 1 -11.26 -16.09 14.61
C MET A 1 -10.44 -15.02 13.91
N THR A 2 -9.18 -14.87 14.30
CA THR A 2 -8.30 -13.89 13.67
C THR A 2 -7.85 -14.45 12.33
N PRO A 3 -7.95 -13.70 11.23
CA PRO A 3 -7.41 -14.18 9.96
C PRO A 3 -5.89 -14.35 10.04
N ASP A 4 -5.35 -15.25 9.22
CA ASP A 4 -3.93 -15.53 9.19
C ASP A 4 -3.09 -14.32 8.79
N TRP A 5 -3.72 -13.34 8.15
CA TRP A 5 -3.07 -12.08 7.82
C TRP A 5 -3.56 -11.01 8.78
N MET A 6 -2.69 -10.13 9.17
CA MET A 6 -3.06 -8.95 9.97
C MET A 6 -2.34 -7.76 9.40
N LEU A 7 -3.09 -6.69 9.18
CA LEU A 7 -2.47 -5.42 8.80
C LEU A 7 -1.68 -4.89 10.00
N PRO A 8 -0.55 -4.20 9.74
CA PRO A 8 0.16 -3.53 10.83
C PRO A 8 -0.78 -2.58 11.55
N PRO A 9 -0.58 -2.36 12.85
CA PRO A 9 -1.39 -1.40 13.58
C PRO A 9 -1.36 -0.03 12.91
N ILE A 10 -2.51 0.60 12.82
CA ILE A 10 -2.61 1.97 12.33
C ILE A 10 -2.06 2.89 13.42
N SER A 11 -1.12 3.75 13.02
CA SER A 11 -0.49 4.67 13.95
C SER A 11 -0.78 6.12 13.58
N PRO A 12 -1.27 6.93 14.51
CA PRO A 12 -1.43 8.36 14.25
C PRO A 12 -0.10 9.07 13.95
N ALA A 13 1.00 8.48 14.39
CA ALA A 13 2.34 9.05 14.15
C ALA A 13 2.89 8.68 12.77
N ALA A 14 2.30 7.69 12.09
CA ALA A 14 2.74 7.32 10.75
C ALA A 14 2.34 8.41 9.75
N PRO A 15 3.17 8.66 8.71
CA PRO A 15 2.81 9.65 7.71
C PRO A 15 1.58 9.23 6.90
N GLY A 16 0.78 10.22 6.54
CA GLY A 16 -0.38 10.04 5.69
C GLY A 16 -1.68 9.79 6.41
N PRO A 17 -2.81 9.99 5.73
CA PRO A 17 -4.14 9.70 6.29
C PRO A 17 -4.31 8.23 6.64
N LEU A 18 -5.20 7.95 7.59
CA LEU A 18 -5.46 6.59 8.05
C LEU A 18 -5.90 5.65 6.93
N TYR A 19 -6.74 6.13 5.99
CA TYR A 19 -7.19 5.27 4.89
C TYR A 19 -6.03 4.86 3.98
N GLU A 20 -5.03 5.73 3.79
CA GLU A 20 -3.86 5.40 2.99
C GLU A 20 -3.02 4.30 3.64
N GLN A 21 -2.93 4.30 4.96
CA GLN A 21 -2.23 3.23 5.68
C GLN A 21 -2.91 1.88 5.45
N ILE A 22 -4.24 1.86 5.42
CA ILE A 22 -5.01 0.65 5.13
C ILE A 22 -4.75 0.19 3.69
N VAL A 23 -4.81 1.12 2.74
CA VAL A 23 -4.54 0.83 1.32
C VAL A 23 -3.15 0.23 1.15
N GLU A 24 -2.13 0.88 1.73
CA GLU A 24 -0.75 0.41 1.62
C GLU A 24 -0.56 -0.96 2.27
N GLY A 25 -1.22 -1.20 3.40
CA GLY A 25 -1.18 -2.49 4.05
C GLY A 25 -1.70 -3.62 3.17
N PHE A 26 -2.87 -3.42 2.56
CA PHE A 26 -3.43 -4.43 1.65
C PHE A 26 -2.60 -4.59 0.38
N LYS A 27 -2.13 -3.50 -0.21
CA LYS A 27 -1.26 -3.59 -1.38
C LYS A 27 -0.04 -4.46 -1.11
N LYS A 28 0.58 -4.27 0.04
CA LYS A 28 1.75 -5.04 0.44
C LYS A 28 1.41 -6.51 0.59
N GLU A 29 0.37 -6.82 1.35
CA GLU A 29 -0.04 -8.21 1.60
C GLU A 29 -0.41 -8.93 0.29
N ILE A 30 -1.09 -8.25 -0.60
CA ILE A 30 -1.53 -8.82 -1.87
C ILE A 30 -0.34 -8.95 -2.84
N SER A 31 0.51 -7.93 -2.94
CA SER A 31 1.65 -7.96 -3.86
C SER A 31 2.67 -9.03 -3.46
N GLU A 32 2.81 -9.31 -2.19
CA GLU A 32 3.73 -10.32 -1.67
C GLU A 32 3.12 -11.73 -1.62
N GLY A 33 1.87 -11.85 -2.06
CA GLY A 33 1.20 -13.16 -2.17
C GLY A 33 0.61 -13.70 -0.88
N ARG A 34 0.67 -12.95 0.23
CA ARG A 34 0.07 -13.41 1.48
C ARG A 34 -1.44 -13.43 1.45
N LEU A 35 -2.04 -12.59 0.61
CA LEU A 35 -3.47 -12.61 0.32
C LEU A 35 -3.66 -13.07 -1.11
N ALA A 36 -4.03 -14.34 -1.28
CA ALA A 36 -4.17 -14.94 -2.59
C ALA A 36 -5.43 -14.45 -3.31
N PRO A 37 -5.47 -14.55 -4.66
CA PRO A 37 -6.68 -14.22 -5.41
C PRO A 37 -7.90 -14.96 -4.86
N GLY A 38 -9.03 -14.27 -4.78
CA GLY A 38 -10.26 -14.84 -4.28
C GLY A 38 -10.41 -14.84 -2.76
N THR A 39 -9.36 -14.43 -2.02
CA THR A 39 -9.46 -14.36 -0.56
C THR A 39 -10.49 -13.32 -0.16
N PRO A 40 -11.47 -13.68 0.68
CA PRO A 40 -12.43 -12.69 1.17
C PRO A 40 -11.78 -11.75 2.16
N LEU A 41 -12.08 -10.45 2.01
CA LEU A 41 -11.64 -9.43 2.95
C LEU A 41 -12.70 -9.25 4.03
N PRO A 42 -12.31 -8.77 5.21
CA PRO A 42 -13.29 -8.50 6.27
C PRO A 42 -14.27 -7.42 5.82
N SER A 43 -15.46 -7.43 6.41
CA SER A 43 -16.43 -6.37 6.16
C SER A 43 -15.88 -5.02 6.62
N PHE A 44 -16.45 -3.94 6.11
CA PHE A 44 -16.05 -2.59 6.53
C PHE A 44 -16.12 -2.46 8.06
N ARG A 45 -17.20 -2.94 8.66
CA ARG A 45 -17.40 -2.82 10.11
C ARG A 45 -16.40 -3.68 10.89
N ALA A 46 -16.18 -4.91 10.43
CA ALA A 46 -15.24 -5.80 11.10
C ALA A 46 -13.82 -5.24 11.10
N LEU A 47 -13.37 -4.73 9.96
CA LEU A 47 -12.04 -4.15 9.87
C LEU A 47 -11.94 -2.86 10.67
N ALA A 48 -12.98 -2.02 10.63
CA ALA A 48 -13.01 -0.79 11.41
C ALA A 48 -12.86 -1.08 12.91
N GLU A 49 -13.56 -2.10 13.41
CA GLU A 49 -13.43 -2.51 14.80
C GLU A 49 -12.03 -3.04 15.11
N GLN A 50 -11.48 -3.85 14.22
CA GLN A 50 -10.16 -4.44 14.39
C GLN A 50 -9.07 -3.36 14.46
N LEU A 51 -9.16 -2.36 13.59
CA LEU A 51 -8.15 -1.31 13.48
C LEU A 51 -8.44 -0.08 14.34
N LEU A 52 -9.61 -0.03 14.99
CA LEU A 52 -10.04 1.10 15.80
C LEU A 52 -10.11 2.40 14.98
N VAL A 53 -10.70 2.30 13.79
CA VAL A 53 -10.93 3.43 12.90
C VAL A 53 -12.41 3.50 12.54
N SER A 54 -12.84 4.57 11.86
CA SER A 54 -14.22 4.69 11.42
C SER A 54 -14.51 3.78 10.23
N VAL A 55 -15.78 3.39 10.09
CA VAL A 55 -16.23 2.59 8.94
C VAL A 55 -16.01 3.36 7.64
N ILE A 56 -16.20 4.67 7.65
CA ILE A 56 -15.99 5.53 6.49
C ILE A 56 -14.54 5.45 6.02
N THR A 57 -13.60 5.42 6.95
CA THR A 57 -12.16 5.29 6.64
C THR A 57 -11.87 3.97 5.91
N VAL A 58 -12.41 2.87 6.41
CA VAL A 58 -12.25 1.56 5.78
C VAL A 58 -12.91 1.53 4.41
N LYS A 59 -14.12 2.06 4.31
CA LYS A 59 -14.84 2.10 3.04
C LYS A 59 -14.06 2.85 1.98
N ARG A 60 -13.48 4.00 2.35
CA ARG A 60 -12.66 4.79 1.42
C ARG A 60 -11.44 4.01 0.95
N ALA A 61 -10.79 3.28 1.85
CA ALA A 61 -9.64 2.45 1.48
C ALA A 61 -10.04 1.35 0.50
N TYR A 62 -11.14 0.66 0.76
CA TYR A 62 -11.62 -0.40 -0.13
C TYR A 62 -12.03 0.15 -1.50
N GLU A 63 -12.64 1.32 -1.54
CA GLU A 63 -13.01 1.96 -2.82
C GLU A 63 -11.78 2.25 -3.67
N GLU A 64 -10.70 2.72 -3.04
CA GLU A 64 -9.45 2.98 -3.76
C GLU A 64 -8.82 1.68 -4.28
N LEU A 65 -8.79 0.65 -3.46
CA LEU A 65 -8.28 -0.66 -3.88
C LEU A 65 -9.10 -1.26 -5.02
N GLU A 66 -10.42 -1.08 -4.99
CA GLU A 66 -11.31 -1.54 -6.05
C GLU A 66 -11.07 -0.77 -7.35
N ARG A 67 -10.91 0.55 -7.25
CA ARG A 67 -10.61 1.40 -8.41
C ARG A 67 -9.33 0.96 -9.11
N ASP A 68 -8.32 0.56 -8.32
CA ASP A 68 -7.04 0.12 -8.85
C ASP A 68 -7.07 -1.33 -9.34
N GLY A 69 -8.20 -2.02 -9.19
CA GLY A 69 -8.34 -3.42 -9.64
C GLY A 69 -7.64 -4.43 -8.76
N ILE A 70 -7.27 -4.03 -7.55
CA ILE A 70 -6.58 -4.90 -6.59
C ILE A 70 -7.58 -5.81 -5.87
N VAL A 71 -8.75 -5.27 -5.57
CA VAL A 71 -9.85 -6.03 -4.98
C VAL A 71 -11.10 -5.89 -5.85
N CYS A 72 -12.04 -6.78 -5.67
CA CYS A 72 -13.31 -6.72 -6.38
C CYS A 72 -14.45 -6.94 -5.39
N ARG A 73 -15.56 -6.29 -5.66
CA ARG A 73 -16.77 -6.41 -4.86
C ARG A 73 -17.76 -7.29 -5.60
N LYS A 74 -18.29 -8.30 -4.91
CA LYS A 74 -19.33 -9.15 -5.45
C LYS A 74 -20.60 -8.88 -4.66
N GLN A 75 -21.62 -8.40 -5.36
CA GLN A 75 -22.86 -7.98 -4.74
C GLN A 75 -23.46 -9.12 -3.90
N GLY A 76 -23.80 -8.81 -2.65
CA GLY A 76 -24.35 -9.77 -1.72
C GLY A 76 -23.36 -10.77 -1.13
N LEU A 77 -22.10 -10.76 -1.59
CA LEU A 77 -21.08 -11.70 -1.13
C LEU A 77 -19.92 -11.05 -0.41
N GLY A 78 -19.65 -9.77 -0.68
CA GLY A 78 -18.57 -9.03 -0.02
C GLY A 78 -17.45 -8.62 -0.96
N THR A 79 -16.29 -8.33 -0.37
CA THR A 79 -15.11 -7.88 -1.09
C THR A 79 -14.04 -8.97 -1.06
N PHE A 80 -13.39 -9.17 -2.20
CA PHE A 80 -12.41 -10.25 -2.37
C PHE A 80 -11.17 -9.71 -3.06
N VAL A 81 -10.03 -10.38 -2.84
CA VAL A 81 -8.84 -10.09 -3.63
C VAL A 81 -9.15 -10.45 -5.07
N ALA A 82 -8.90 -9.51 -6.00
CA ALA A 82 -9.19 -9.72 -7.41
C ALA A 82 -8.28 -10.81 -8.00
N GLU A 83 -8.73 -11.45 -9.09
CA GLU A 83 -7.98 -12.49 -9.76
C GLU A 83 -6.57 -12.04 -10.10
N ARG A 84 -6.42 -10.81 -10.61
CA ARG A 84 -5.13 -10.21 -10.93
C ARG A 84 -4.69 -9.19 -9.90
N GLY A 85 -5.21 -9.31 -8.67
CA GLY A 85 -4.92 -8.32 -7.63
C GLY A 85 -3.43 -8.18 -7.34
N SER A 86 -2.69 -9.28 -7.33
CA SER A 86 -1.25 -9.25 -7.11
C SER A 86 -0.52 -8.49 -8.20
N ASP A 87 -0.85 -8.76 -9.48
CA ASP A 87 -0.24 -8.05 -10.61
C ASP A 87 -0.60 -6.57 -10.59
N ARG A 88 -1.86 -6.25 -10.33
CA ARG A 88 -2.32 -4.87 -10.24
C ARG A 88 -1.65 -4.13 -9.09
N SER A 89 -1.54 -4.78 -7.94
CA SER A 89 -0.89 -4.20 -6.78
C SER A 89 0.58 -3.90 -7.04
N ARG A 90 1.29 -4.83 -7.68
CA ARG A 90 2.69 -4.62 -8.06
C ARG A 90 2.85 -3.47 -9.05
N LEU A 91 1.94 -3.38 -10.02
CA LEU A 91 1.98 -2.30 -11.00
C LEU A 91 1.77 -0.94 -10.34
N VAL A 92 0.77 -0.83 -9.47
CA VAL A 92 0.48 0.41 -8.74
C VAL A 92 1.68 0.81 -7.89
N LYS A 93 2.27 -0.15 -7.16
CA LYS A 93 3.44 0.13 -6.33
C LYS A 93 4.66 0.53 -7.16
N ALA A 94 4.86 -0.09 -8.32
CA ALA A 94 5.96 0.28 -9.20
C ALA A 94 5.80 1.71 -9.73
N ASN A 95 4.57 2.11 -10.06
CA ASN A 95 4.29 3.47 -10.49
C ASN A 95 4.50 4.47 -9.36
N GLU A 96 4.09 4.14 -8.14
CA GLU A 96 4.35 4.98 -6.97
C GLU A 96 5.86 5.16 -6.74
N ALA A 97 6.62 4.06 -6.85
CA ALA A 97 8.07 4.12 -6.70
C ALA A 97 8.70 5.03 -7.76
N ARG A 98 8.21 4.94 -9.01
CA ARG A 98 8.71 5.79 -10.08
C ARG A 98 8.45 7.26 -9.79
N GLU A 99 7.27 7.60 -9.31
CA GLU A 99 6.92 8.97 -8.94
C GLU A 99 7.81 9.48 -7.82
N LEU A 100 8.07 8.64 -6.82
CA LEU A 100 8.96 9.01 -5.71
C LEU A 100 10.38 9.24 -6.18
N MET A 101 10.87 8.42 -7.10
CA MET A 101 12.20 8.60 -7.67
C MET A 101 12.29 9.90 -8.46
N THR A 102 11.25 10.21 -9.24
CA THR A 102 11.18 11.46 -9.99
C THR A 102 11.23 12.67 -9.05
N ARG A 103 10.46 12.61 -7.96
CA ARG A 103 10.49 13.68 -6.94
C ARG A 103 11.83 13.77 -6.26
N ALA A 104 12.45 12.64 -5.95
CA ALA A 104 13.77 12.64 -5.30
C ALA A 104 14.82 13.31 -6.20
N VAL A 105 14.79 13.02 -7.49
CA VAL A 105 15.71 13.67 -8.44
C VAL A 105 15.48 15.19 -8.47
N LYS A 106 14.21 15.60 -8.51
CA LYS A 106 13.86 17.01 -8.52
C LYS A 106 14.40 17.72 -7.26
N GLU A 107 14.14 17.12 -6.10
CA GLU A 107 14.63 17.69 -4.83
C GLU A 107 16.15 17.76 -4.79
N ALA A 108 16.83 16.73 -5.29
CA ALA A 108 18.28 16.71 -5.30
C ALA A 108 18.85 17.81 -6.20
N ARG A 109 18.23 18.06 -7.37
CA ARG A 109 18.63 19.13 -8.26
C ARG A 109 18.42 20.51 -7.65
N GLU A 110 17.31 20.69 -6.96
CA GLU A 110 17.03 21.92 -6.24
C GLU A 110 18.04 22.17 -5.12
N ALA A 111 18.60 21.11 -4.55
CA ALA A 111 19.66 21.20 -3.55
C ALA A 111 21.05 21.43 -4.19
N GLY A 112 21.12 21.49 -5.51
CA GLY A 112 22.37 21.78 -6.22
C GLY A 112 23.23 20.59 -6.54
N LEU A 113 22.69 19.36 -6.38
CA LEU A 113 23.45 18.16 -6.71
C LEU A 113 23.56 17.99 -8.24
N SER A 114 24.75 17.59 -8.70
CA SER A 114 24.96 17.23 -10.10
C SER A 114 24.39 15.84 -10.39
N ASP A 115 24.23 15.53 -11.67
CA ASP A 115 23.76 14.20 -12.09
C ASP A 115 24.65 13.10 -11.55
N ARG A 116 25.96 13.32 -11.51
CA ARG A 116 26.90 12.37 -10.94
C ARG A 116 26.65 12.14 -9.46
N GLN A 117 26.45 13.21 -8.70
CA GLN A 117 26.16 13.12 -7.27
C GLN A 117 24.82 12.42 -7.01
N ILE A 118 23.82 12.68 -7.85
CA ILE A 118 22.53 12.02 -7.76
C ILE A 118 22.67 10.51 -8.00
N SER A 119 23.45 10.14 -9.02
CA SER A 119 23.71 8.72 -9.32
C SER A 119 24.42 8.02 -8.16
N GLU A 120 25.40 8.68 -7.57
CA GLU A 120 26.09 8.12 -6.41
C GLU A 120 25.17 7.95 -5.21
N LEU A 121 24.30 8.93 -4.99
CA LEU A 121 23.31 8.86 -3.92
C LEU A 121 22.34 7.69 -4.11
N PHE A 122 21.88 7.45 -5.34
CA PHE A 122 21.04 6.30 -5.64
C PHE A 122 21.76 4.97 -5.38
N LYS A 123 23.02 4.87 -5.76
CA LYS A 123 23.82 3.66 -5.51
C LYS A 123 23.92 3.40 -4.00
N ASP A 124 24.19 4.44 -3.24
CA ASP A 124 24.27 4.32 -1.77
C ASP A 124 22.94 3.89 -1.18
N THR A 125 21.86 4.46 -1.69
CA THR A 125 20.49 4.13 -1.24
C THR A 125 20.16 2.67 -1.54
N LEU A 126 20.54 2.16 -2.70
CA LEU A 126 20.32 0.77 -3.07
C LEU A 126 21.07 -0.19 -2.17
N GLN A 127 22.23 0.21 -1.67
CA GLN A 127 23.05 -0.62 -0.80
C GLN A 127 22.65 -0.53 0.66
N SER A 128 21.90 0.50 1.02
CA SER A 128 21.42 0.66 2.40
C SER A 128 20.35 -0.36 2.71
N LYS A 129 20.44 -0.95 3.90
CA LYS A 129 19.35 -1.80 4.37
C LYS A 129 18.16 -0.92 4.71
N PRO A 130 16.94 -1.34 4.31
CA PRO A 130 15.76 -0.61 4.74
C PRO A 130 15.64 -0.65 6.27
N PRO A 131 15.07 0.40 6.89
CA PRO A 131 14.90 0.39 8.35
C PRO A 131 14.03 -0.80 8.75
N GLN A 132 14.48 -1.49 9.79
CA GLN A 132 13.74 -2.63 10.33
C GLN A 132 12.54 -2.10 11.12
N PRO A 133 11.35 -2.70 10.95
CA PRO A 133 10.18 -2.30 11.72
C PRO A 133 10.34 -2.64 13.20
#